data_0301fad6089b608ad12595555cccd2a3
#
_entry.id   0301fad6089b608ad12595555cccd2a3
#
_cell.length_a   1.000
_cell.length_b   1.000
_cell.length_c   1.000
_cell.angle_alpha   90.00
_cell.angle_beta   90.00
_cell.angle_gamma   90.00
#
_symmetry.space_group_name_H-M   'P 1'
#
loop_
_entity.id
_entity.type
_entity.pdbx_description
1 polymer ?
#
loop_
_entity_poly.entity_id
_entity_poly.type
_entity_poly.pdbx_seq_one_letter_code
_entity_poly.pdbx_strand_id
1 'polypeptide(L)'
;MEMLDECIREIRGQEIPQVEDTQVDLNVTAFIPSDYIPDLDRKMSAYRAVASATSRRELTQIAADWCDCYGPMPTGAQRLIRVMELKQLAKQLGFARIKPEGKQHVVLETPMEEPAWNLLKGNLPPHLHSRFVYTPGKVTVRGLGVLNADQQLEKLIDWFGKMQGALPEPELASR
;
A
#
# COMPACT_ATOMS: atom_id res chain seq x y z
N MET A 1 -34.61 14.92 10.20
CA MET A 1 -33.38 15.70 10.36
C MET A 1 -32.39 15.05 11.28
N GLU A 2 -32.80 14.68 12.48
CA GLU A 2 -31.90 14.02 13.42
C GLU A 2 -31.41 12.69 12.95
N MET A 3 -32.27 11.90 12.30
CA MET A 3 -31.87 10.61 11.74
C MET A 3 -30.82 10.77 10.65
N LEU A 4 -30.92 11.84 9.88
CA LEU A 4 -29.95 12.12 8.83
C LEU A 4 -28.57 12.43 9.42
N ASP A 5 -28.53 13.18 10.53
CA ASP A 5 -27.28 13.47 11.21
C ASP A 5 -26.62 12.21 11.76
N GLU A 6 -27.41 11.31 12.31
CA GLU A 6 -26.89 10.04 12.82
C GLU A 6 -26.29 9.19 11.70
N CYS A 7 -26.98 9.12 10.56
CA CYS A 7 -26.47 8.41 9.40
C CYS A 7 -25.15 9.01 8.92
N ILE A 8 -25.06 10.34 8.91
CA ILE A 8 -23.82 11.00 8.51
C ILE A 8 -22.68 10.66 9.46
N ARG A 9 -22.95 10.60 10.76
CA ARG A 9 -21.92 10.24 11.75
C ARG A 9 -21.44 8.81 11.55
N GLU A 10 -22.35 7.87 11.29
CA GLU A 10 -21.98 6.49 11.03
C GLU A 10 -21.14 6.36 9.78
N ILE A 11 -21.53 7.08 8.72
CA ILE A 11 -20.76 7.08 7.47
C ILE A 11 -19.37 7.66 7.71
N ARG A 12 -19.26 8.73 8.51
CA ARG A 12 -17.96 9.32 8.83
C ARG A 12 -17.07 8.37 9.59
N GLY A 13 -17.64 7.60 10.54
CA GLY A 13 -16.86 6.61 11.27
C GLY A 13 -16.34 5.49 10.40
N GLN A 14 -17.00 5.24 9.26
CA GLN A 14 -16.58 4.23 8.28
C GLN A 14 -15.77 4.80 7.14
N GLU A 15 -15.61 6.12 7.07
CA GLU A 15 -14.82 6.73 6.03
C GLU A 15 -13.34 6.37 6.18
N ILE A 16 -12.73 6.03 5.06
CA ILE A 16 -11.29 5.81 5.03
C ILE A 16 -10.62 7.18 5.04
N PRO A 17 -9.75 7.46 6.02
CA PRO A 17 -9.09 8.76 6.08
C PRO A 17 -8.17 8.96 4.88
N GLN A 18 -8.04 10.20 4.46
CA GLN A 18 -7.08 10.55 3.43
C GLN A 18 -5.74 10.85 4.09
N VAL A 19 -4.69 10.24 3.59
CA VAL A 19 -3.33 10.52 4.03
C VAL A 19 -2.59 11.17 2.87
N GLU A 20 -1.74 12.14 3.18
CA GLU A 20 -1.03 12.89 2.13
C GLU A 20 0.00 12.02 1.45
N ASP A 21 0.68 11.20 2.20
CA ASP A 21 1.69 10.28 1.69
C ASP A 21 1.80 9.10 2.62
N THR A 22 2.29 7.99 2.09
CA THR A 22 2.50 6.79 2.88
C THR A 22 3.99 6.46 2.88
N GLN A 23 4.55 6.25 4.07
CA GLN A 23 5.93 5.83 4.22
C GLN A 23 6.00 4.34 4.42
N VAL A 24 6.90 3.69 3.68
CA VAL A 24 7.15 2.26 3.83
C VAL A 24 8.56 2.10 4.38
N ASP A 25 8.64 1.71 5.65
CA ASP A 25 9.91 1.56 6.36
C ASP A 25 10.35 0.11 6.49
N LEU A 26 9.86 -0.75 5.61
CA LEU A 26 10.30 -2.14 5.56
C LEU A 26 11.74 -2.22 5.09
N ASN A 27 12.47 -3.21 5.56
CA ASN A 27 13.89 -3.39 5.24
C ASN A 27 14.04 -4.04 3.85
N VAL A 28 13.59 -3.34 2.82
CA VAL A 28 13.62 -3.79 1.43
C VAL A 28 14.66 -3.00 0.66
N THR A 29 15.54 -3.71 -0.04
CA THR A 29 16.50 -3.07 -0.94
C THR A 29 15.84 -2.88 -2.30
N ALA A 30 15.40 -1.66 -2.58
CA ALA A 30 14.69 -1.33 -3.81
C ALA A 30 15.41 -0.18 -4.50
N PHE A 31 15.93 -0.43 -5.69
CA PHE A 31 16.69 0.57 -6.42
C PHE A 31 16.77 0.20 -7.90
N ILE A 32 17.15 1.17 -8.73
CA ILE A 32 17.42 0.94 -10.14
C ILE A 32 18.92 0.74 -10.29
N PRO A 33 19.40 -0.47 -10.65
CA PRO A 33 20.83 -0.72 -10.82
C PRO A 33 21.40 0.15 -11.95
N SER A 34 22.63 0.59 -11.78
CA SER A 34 23.30 1.43 -12.78
C SER A 34 23.58 0.69 -14.09
N ASP A 35 23.71 -0.63 -14.03
CA ASP A 35 23.88 -1.42 -15.25
C ASP A 35 22.58 -1.65 -15.98
N TYR A 36 21.44 -1.47 -15.32
CA TYR A 36 20.13 -1.57 -15.97
C TYR A 36 19.79 -0.25 -16.70
N ILE A 37 19.93 0.88 -16.03
CA ILE A 37 19.76 2.21 -16.63
C ILE A 37 21.05 2.98 -16.41
N PRO A 38 22.03 2.89 -17.35
CA PRO A 38 23.33 3.51 -17.15
C PRO A 38 23.33 5.04 -17.22
N ASP A 39 22.42 5.61 -18.00
CA ASP A 39 22.32 7.07 -18.13
C ASP A 39 21.72 7.64 -16.86
N LEU A 40 22.47 8.51 -16.18
CA LEU A 40 22.04 9.11 -14.92
C LEU A 40 20.75 9.92 -15.08
N ASP A 41 20.64 10.70 -16.15
CA ASP A 41 19.43 11.52 -16.37
C ASP A 41 18.21 10.64 -16.59
N ARG A 42 18.34 9.56 -17.33
CA ARG A 42 17.25 8.61 -17.56
C ARG A 42 16.89 7.89 -16.27
N LYS A 43 17.89 7.52 -15.48
CA LYS A 43 17.70 6.88 -14.19
C LYS A 43 16.90 7.78 -13.24
N MET A 44 17.28 9.06 -13.17
CA MET A 44 16.55 10.03 -12.33
C MET A 44 15.13 10.24 -12.83
N SER A 45 14.93 10.29 -14.15
CA SER A 45 13.60 10.40 -14.73
C SER A 45 12.76 9.18 -14.40
N ALA A 46 13.35 7.98 -14.40
CA ALA A 46 12.66 6.74 -14.04
C ALA A 46 12.21 6.78 -12.58
N TYR A 47 13.07 7.23 -11.67
CA TYR A 47 12.70 7.38 -10.26
C TYR A 47 11.53 8.37 -10.09
N ARG A 48 11.59 9.49 -10.81
CA ARG A 48 10.51 10.49 -10.75
C ARG A 48 9.20 9.91 -11.28
N ALA A 49 9.27 9.15 -12.36
CA ALA A 49 8.07 8.55 -12.94
C ALA A 49 7.38 7.61 -11.97
N VAL A 50 8.14 6.73 -11.28
CA VAL A 50 7.56 5.82 -10.29
C VAL A 50 7.03 6.59 -9.09
N ALA A 51 7.75 7.61 -8.64
CA ALA A 51 7.32 8.40 -7.49
C ALA A 51 6.06 9.21 -7.79
N SER A 52 5.87 9.60 -9.06
CA SER A 52 4.72 10.40 -9.49
C SER A 52 3.52 9.56 -9.89
N ALA A 53 3.69 8.25 -10.04
CA ALA A 53 2.59 7.37 -10.44
C ALA A 53 1.50 7.39 -9.38
N THR A 54 0.25 7.49 -9.82
CA THR A 54 -0.90 7.58 -8.93
C THR A 54 -1.80 6.36 -8.97
N SER A 55 -1.50 5.39 -9.84
CA SER A 55 -2.30 4.18 -9.96
C SER A 55 -1.40 2.98 -10.27
N ARG A 56 -1.91 1.79 -9.97
CA ARG A 56 -1.22 0.55 -10.32
C ARG A 56 -1.05 0.40 -11.82
N ARG A 57 -2.01 0.92 -12.58
CA ARG A 57 -1.95 0.90 -14.05
C ARG A 57 -0.73 1.67 -14.55
N GLU A 58 -0.47 2.84 -13.97
CA GLU A 58 0.70 3.63 -14.33
C GLU A 58 2.00 2.88 -13.99
N LEU A 59 2.05 2.23 -12.83
CA LEU A 59 3.22 1.43 -12.45
C LEU A 59 3.42 0.25 -13.41
N THR A 60 2.35 -0.42 -13.81
CA THR A 60 2.42 -1.51 -14.77
C THR A 60 2.96 -1.02 -16.11
N GLN A 61 2.50 0.14 -16.55
CA GLN A 61 2.98 0.74 -17.80
C GLN A 61 4.46 1.11 -17.72
N ILE A 62 4.88 1.68 -16.59
CA ILE A 62 6.30 2.02 -16.39
C ILE A 62 7.16 0.75 -16.44
N ALA A 63 6.74 -0.32 -15.78
CA ALA A 63 7.45 -1.58 -15.81
C ALA A 63 7.55 -2.14 -17.22
N ALA A 64 6.47 -2.07 -17.99
CA ALA A 64 6.46 -2.52 -19.37
C ALA A 64 7.41 -1.70 -20.23
N ASP A 65 7.43 -0.38 -20.05
CA ASP A 65 8.34 0.52 -20.77
C ASP A 65 9.80 0.21 -20.45
N TRP A 66 10.10 -0.07 -19.18
CA TRP A 66 11.46 -0.44 -18.80
C TRP A 66 11.89 -1.77 -19.43
N CYS A 67 10.99 -2.74 -19.46
CA CYS A 67 11.28 -4.03 -20.11
C CYS A 67 11.54 -3.84 -21.61
N ASP A 68 10.78 -2.97 -22.26
CA ASP A 68 10.97 -2.67 -23.68
C ASP A 68 12.29 -1.97 -23.94
N CYS A 69 12.66 -1.00 -23.10
CA CYS A 69 13.84 -0.17 -23.33
C CYS A 69 15.13 -0.82 -22.85
N TYR A 70 15.06 -1.57 -21.75
CA TYR A 70 16.26 -2.03 -21.03
C TYR A 70 16.30 -3.53 -20.82
N GLY A 71 15.25 -4.25 -21.22
CA GLY A 71 15.17 -5.69 -21.04
C GLY A 71 14.54 -6.08 -19.71
N PRO A 72 14.61 -7.37 -19.34
CA PRO A 72 13.97 -7.85 -18.10
C PRO A 72 14.47 -7.09 -16.88
N MET A 73 13.53 -6.75 -15.98
CA MET A 73 13.87 -5.97 -14.80
C MET A 73 14.68 -6.79 -13.80
N PRO A 74 15.77 -6.23 -13.29
CA PRO A 74 16.51 -6.85 -12.20
C PRO A 74 15.71 -6.80 -10.89
N THR A 75 16.11 -7.60 -9.92
CA THR A 75 15.39 -7.71 -8.64
C THR A 75 15.19 -6.37 -7.94
N GLY A 76 16.22 -5.52 -7.92
CA GLY A 76 16.11 -4.21 -7.28
C GLY A 76 15.04 -3.33 -7.91
N ALA A 77 14.95 -3.34 -9.24
CA ALA A 77 13.93 -2.57 -9.96
C ALA A 77 12.54 -3.15 -9.74
N GLN A 78 12.41 -4.48 -9.73
CA GLN A 78 11.14 -5.13 -9.42
C GLN A 78 10.66 -4.75 -8.03
N ARG A 79 11.55 -4.74 -7.06
CA ARG A 79 11.22 -4.36 -5.68
C ARG A 79 10.78 -2.90 -5.61
N LEU A 80 11.40 -2.02 -6.37
CA LEU A 80 11.02 -0.62 -6.41
C LEU A 80 9.57 -0.46 -6.88
N ILE A 81 9.19 -1.15 -7.94
CA ILE A 81 7.81 -1.12 -8.43
C ILE A 81 6.85 -1.68 -7.37
N ARG A 82 7.23 -2.77 -6.72
CA ARG A 82 6.40 -3.39 -5.67
C ARG A 82 6.22 -2.47 -4.47
N VAL A 83 7.28 -1.80 -4.04
CA VAL A 83 7.19 -0.84 -2.93
C VAL A 83 6.26 0.31 -3.28
N MET A 84 6.34 0.82 -4.50
CA MET A 84 5.45 1.89 -4.95
C MET A 84 4.00 1.41 -5.04
N GLU A 85 3.78 0.18 -5.49
CA GLU A 85 2.45 -0.43 -5.51
C GLU A 85 1.87 -0.52 -4.11
N LEU A 86 2.68 -0.98 -3.16
CA LEU A 86 2.27 -1.05 -1.75
C LEU A 86 1.93 0.33 -1.20
N LYS A 87 2.74 1.33 -1.50
CA LYS A 87 2.48 2.71 -1.07
C LYS A 87 1.14 3.22 -1.60
N GLN A 88 0.85 2.96 -2.86
CA GLN A 88 -0.42 3.39 -3.45
C GLN A 88 -1.60 2.71 -2.78
N LEU A 89 -1.53 1.40 -2.59
CA LEU A 89 -2.60 0.66 -1.92
C LEU A 89 -2.79 1.15 -0.48
N ALA A 90 -1.70 1.30 0.26
CA ALA A 90 -1.75 1.76 1.65
C ALA A 90 -2.35 3.16 1.75
N LYS A 91 -1.98 4.05 0.83
CA LYS A 91 -2.52 5.40 0.80
C LYS A 91 -4.03 5.38 0.56
N GLN A 92 -4.48 4.56 -0.38
CA GLN A 92 -5.91 4.42 -0.67
C GLN A 92 -6.68 3.87 0.52
N LEU A 93 -6.05 3.00 1.30
CA LEU A 93 -6.66 2.39 2.47
C LEU A 93 -6.54 3.25 3.73
N GLY A 94 -5.85 4.39 3.65
CA GLY A 94 -5.74 5.29 4.78
C GLY A 94 -4.62 4.96 5.74
N PHE A 95 -3.64 4.16 5.34
CA PHE A 95 -2.46 3.87 6.15
C PHE A 95 -1.38 4.89 5.87
N ALA A 96 -0.88 5.54 6.92
CA ALA A 96 0.10 6.60 6.79
C ALA A 96 1.54 6.07 6.81
N ARG A 97 1.75 4.92 7.44
CA ARG A 97 3.10 4.37 7.57
C ARG A 97 3.05 2.86 7.78
N ILE A 98 4.01 2.18 7.20
CA ILE A 98 4.21 0.74 7.38
C ILE A 98 5.63 0.57 7.92
N LYS A 99 5.75 0.01 9.12
CA LYS A 99 7.06 -0.16 9.77
C LYS A 99 7.12 -1.46 10.54
N PRO A 100 8.32 -2.03 10.75
CA PRO A 100 8.46 -3.20 11.60
C PRO A 100 8.30 -2.81 13.07
N GLU A 101 7.75 -3.71 13.86
CA GLU A 101 7.68 -3.56 15.31
C GLU A 101 8.36 -4.76 15.94
N GLY A 102 9.52 -4.54 16.52
CA GLY A 102 10.34 -5.63 17.00
C GLY A 102 10.77 -6.52 15.84
N LYS A 103 10.92 -7.82 16.12
CA LYS A 103 11.37 -8.78 15.12
C LYS A 103 10.24 -9.64 14.57
N GLN A 104 9.02 -9.50 15.10
CA GLN A 104 7.93 -10.42 14.79
C GLN A 104 6.73 -9.77 14.14
N HIS A 105 6.56 -8.47 14.28
CA HIS A 105 5.34 -7.81 13.85
C HIS A 105 5.62 -6.66 12.91
N VAL A 106 4.60 -6.27 12.13
CA VAL A 106 4.62 -5.09 11.29
C VAL A 106 3.44 -4.22 11.71
N VAL A 107 3.69 -2.92 11.84
CA VAL A 107 2.67 -1.95 12.26
C VAL A 107 2.29 -1.08 11.08
N LEU A 108 0.97 -0.88 10.93
CA LEU A 108 0.39 0.01 9.93
C LEU A 108 -0.19 1.20 10.70
N GLU A 109 0.50 2.33 10.67
CA GLU A 109 0.01 3.53 11.36
C GLU A 109 -1.11 4.16 10.53
N THR A 110 -2.19 4.52 11.18
CA THR A 110 -3.36 5.06 10.50
C THR A 110 -4.21 5.89 11.45
N PRO A 111 -4.79 7.01 10.96
CA PRO A 111 -5.75 7.78 11.75
C PRO A 111 -7.17 7.20 11.70
N MET A 112 -7.40 6.07 11.02
CA MET A 112 -8.76 5.55 10.87
C MET A 112 -9.36 5.11 12.19
N GLU A 113 -10.68 5.20 12.25
CA GLU A 113 -11.46 4.72 13.39
C GLU A 113 -11.79 3.23 13.23
N GLU A 114 -12.18 2.59 14.31
CA GLU A 114 -12.49 1.17 14.31
C GLU A 114 -13.56 0.77 13.29
N PRO A 115 -14.66 1.53 13.10
CA PRO A 115 -15.63 1.16 12.07
C PRO A 115 -15.04 1.09 10.67
N ALA A 116 -14.12 2.00 10.34
CA ALA A 116 -13.45 1.97 9.05
C ALA A 116 -12.55 0.73 8.93
N TRP A 117 -11.83 0.41 9.99
CA TRP A 117 -10.99 -0.79 10.01
C TRP A 117 -11.83 -2.06 9.85
N ASN A 118 -12.98 -2.14 10.54
CA ASN A 118 -13.86 -3.30 10.42
C ASN A 118 -14.37 -3.49 8.99
N LEU A 119 -14.62 -2.39 8.30
CA LEU A 119 -15.03 -2.43 6.90
C LEU A 119 -13.94 -3.06 6.01
N LEU A 120 -12.70 -2.64 6.20
CA LEU A 120 -11.58 -3.21 5.45
C LEU A 120 -11.33 -4.67 5.82
N LYS A 121 -11.35 -4.97 7.12
CA LYS A 121 -11.12 -6.31 7.63
C LYS A 121 -12.15 -7.30 7.11
N GLY A 122 -13.37 -6.85 6.90
CA GLY A 122 -14.46 -7.71 6.40
C GLY A 122 -14.16 -8.32 5.04
N ASN A 123 -13.28 -7.72 4.25
CA ASN A 123 -12.90 -8.26 2.95
C ASN A 123 -11.73 -9.23 3.01
N LEU A 124 -11.15 -9.42 4.20
CA LEU A 124 -10.08 -10.40 4.38
C LEU A 124 -10.67 -11.76 4.73
N PRO A 125 -10.03 -12.87 4.32
CA PRO A 125 -10.46 -14.20 4.76
C PRO A 125 -10.50 -14.29 6.29
N PRO A 126 -11.48 -15.01 6.86
CA PRO A 126 -11.60 -15.07 8.32
C PRO A 126 -10.35 -15.58 9.03
N HIS A 127 -9.59 -16.46 8.42
CA HIS A 127 -8.38 -17.00 9.04
C HIS A 127 -7.26 -15.96 9.20
N LEU A 128 -7.37 -14.82 8.51
CA LEU A 128 -6.41 -13.73 8.63
C LEU A 128 -6.80 -12.71 9.69
N HIS A 129 -8.06 -12.71 10.12
CA HIS A 129 -8.55 -11.69 11.06
C HIS A 129 -7.76 -11.65 12.36
N SER A 130 -7.32 -12.81 12.85
CA SER A 130 -6.57 -12.89 14.11
C SER A 130 -5.15 -12.34 13.99
N ARG A 131 -4.64 -12.20 12.77
CA ARG A 131 -3.30 -11.60 12.56
C ARG A 131 -3.31 -10.09 12.72
N PHE A 132 -4.47 -9.47 12.52
CA PHE A 132 -4.59 -8.02 12.52
C PHE A 132 -5.19 -7.56 13.84
N VAL A 133 -4.47 -6.73 14.58
CA VAL A 133 -4.93 -6.18 15.85
C VAL A 133 -5.04 -4.68 15.69
N TYR A 134 -6.27 -4.17 15.77
CA TYR A 134 -6.52 -2.74 15.72
C TYR A 134 -6.36 -2.14 17.11
N THR A 135 -5.64 -1.02 17.17
CA THR A 135 -5.61 -0.17 18.35
C THR A 135 -5.69 1.27 17.84
N PRO A 136 -6.15 2.23 18.65
CA PRO A 136 -6.23 3.62 18.17
C PRO A 136 -4.88 4.09 17.65
N GLY A 137 -4.88 4.51 16.38
CA GLY A 137 -3.70 5.01 15.72
C GLY A 137 -2.89 3.99 14.95
N LYS A 138 -3.18 2.70 15.07
CA LYS A 138 -2.39 1.68 14.34
C LYS A 138 -3.10 0.34 14.23
N VAL A 139 -2.68 -0.44 13.25
CA VAL A 139 -3.05 -1.84 13.10
C VAL A 139 -1.75 -2.65 13.12
N THR A 140 -1.67 -3.62 14.01
CA THR A 140 -0.50 -4.50 14.11
C THR A 140 -0.75 -5.79 13.35
N VAL A 141 0.15 -6.13 12.43
CA VAL A 141 0.09 -7.40 11.69
C VAL A 141 1.02 -8.37 12.41
N ARG A 142 0.43 -9.32 13.11
CA ARG A 142 1.19 -10.26 13.95
C ARG A 142 1.89 -11.31 13.09
N GLY A 143 3.14 -11.57 13.43
CA GLY A 143 3.90 -12.64 12.79
C GLY A 143 4.45 -12.31 11.41
N LEU A 144 4.13 -11.15 10.85
CA LEU A 144 4.62 -10.80 9.53
C LEU A 144 6.12 -10.49 9.53
N GLY A 145 6.62 -9.97 10.66
CA GLY A 145 8.03 -9.60 10.78
C GLY A 145 9.01 -10.76 10.72
N VAL A 146 8.56 -12.01 10.89
CA VAL A 146 9.45 -13.17 10.79
C VAL A 146 9.75 -13.55 9.34
N LEU A 147 8.97 -13.04 8.39
CA LEU A 147 9.22 -13.26 6.98
C LEU A 147 10.31 -12.31 6.48
N ASN A 148 10.96 -12.67 5.38
CA ASN A 148 11.91 -11.75 4.77
C ASN A 148 11.17 -10.56 4.15
N ALA A 149 11.92 -9.52 3.76
CA ALA A 149 11.33 -8.28 3.28
C ALA A 149 10.49 -8.49 2.02
N ASP A 150 10.94 -9.33 1.10
CA ASP A 150 10.19 -9.62 -0.12
C ASP A 150 8.85 -10.30 0.17
N GLN A 151 8.86 -11.25 1.10
CA GLN A 151 7.63 -11.94 1.51
C GLN A 151 6.67 -11.00 2.23
N GLN A 152 7.20 -10.13 3.09
CA GLN A 152 6.38 -9.12 3.75
C GLN A 152 5.70 -8.23 2.72
N LEU A 153 6.46 -7.78 1.73
CA LEU A 153 5.97 -6.90 0.68
C LEU A 153 4.85 -7.58 -0.12
N GLU A 154 5.06 -8.82 -0.55
CA GLU A 154 4.07 -9.57 -1.31
C GLU A 154 2.79 -9.82 -0.50
N LYS A 155 2.94 -10.20 0.76
CA LYS A 155 1.78 -10.46 1.62
C LYS A 155 0.96 -9.19 1.83
N LEU A 156 1.63 -8.08 2.10
CA LEU A 156 0.94 -6.80 2.32
C LEU A 156 0.21 -6.36 1.04
N ILE A 157 0.85 -6.49 -0.12
CA ILE A 157 0.20 -6.13 -1.38
C ILE A 157 -1.04 -7.00 -1.61
N ASP A 158 -0.94 -8.31 -1.38
CA ASP A 158 -2.07 -9.22 -1.54
C ASP A 158 -3.22 -8.87 -0.59
N TRP A 159 -2.92 -8.68 0.68
CA TRP A 159 -3.94 -8.36 1.68
C TRP A 159 -4.56 -6.99 1.45
N PHE A 160 -3.74 -6.00 1.11
CA PHE A 160 -4.26 -4.66 0.81
C PHE A 160 -5.12 -4.67 -0.45
N GLY A 161 -4.76 -5.47 -1.44
CA GLY A 161 -5.59 -5.64 -2.62
C GLY A 161 -6.97 -6.19 -2.29
N LYS A 162 -7.04 -7.12 -1.34
CA LYS A 162 -8.32 -7.65 -0.86
C LYS A 162 -9.11 -6.60 -0.09
N MET A 163 -8.45 -5.84 0.76
CA MET A 163 -9.07 -4.74 1.50
C MET A 163 -9.61 -3.67 0.55
N GLN A 164 -8.93 -3.43 -0.56
CA GLN A 164 -9.35 -2.43 -1.53
C GLN A 164 -10.75 -2.71 -2.07
N GLY A 165 -11.16 -3.95 -2.10
CA GLY A 165 -12.50 -4.33 -2.52
C GLY A 165 -13.59 -3.75 -1.63
N ALA A 166 -13.27 -3.33 -0.41
CA ALA A 166 -14.23 -2.70 0.50
C ALA A 166 -14.43 -1.21 0.22
N LEU A 167 -13.56 -0.61 -0.60
CA LEU A 167 -13.63 0.82 -0.90
C LEU A 167 -14.70 1.09 -1.96
N PRO A 168 -15.30 2.30 -1.94
CA PRO A 168 -16.16 2.71 -3.04
C PRO A 168 -15.37 2.72 -4.34
N GLU A 169 -16.02 2.37 -5.45
CA GLU A 169 -15.34 2.34 -6.73
C GLU A 169 -15.01 3.75 -7.22
N PRO A 170 -13.73 4.09 -7.41
CA PRO A 170 -13.35 5.43 -7.84
C PRO A 170 -13.82 5.74 -9.27
N GLU A 171 -13.97 4.75 -10.11
CA GLU A 171 -14.40 4.97 -11.49
C GLU A 171 -15.77 5.63 -11.58
N LEU A 172 -16.64 5.33 -10.62
CA LEU A 172 -17.96 5.94 -10.59
C LEU A 172 -17.85 7.43 -10.33
N ALA A 173 -16.90 7.83 -9.49
CA ALA A 173 -16.69 9.24 -9.18
C ALA A 173 -16.00 9.97 -10.32
N SER A 174 -15.18 9.29 -11.10
CA SER A 174 -14.38 9.91 -12.14
C SER A 174 -15.14 10.10 -13.46
N ARG A 175 -16.33 9.60 -13.53
CA ARG A 175 -17.18 9.81 -14.68
C ARG A 175 -17.85 11.16 -14.60
#